data_13024a71a69ff0c1480281701ff16475
#
_entry.id   13024a71a69ff0c1480281701ff16475
#
_cell.length_a   1.000
_cell.length_b   1.000
_cell.length_c   1.000
_cell.angle_alpha   90.00
_cell.angle_beta   90.00
_cell.angle_gamma   90.00
#
_symmetry.space_group_name_H-M   'P 1'
#
loop_
_entity.id
_entity.type
_entity.pdbx_description
1 polymer ?
#
loop_
_entity_poly.entity_id
_entity_poly.type
_entity_poly.pdbx_seq_one_letter_code
_entity_poly.pdbx_strand_id
1 'polypeptide(L)'
;MNRRRFLTAAGGTLGTLALRQADRQPLRAQSPDVVVIGAGAFGGWTALYLREMGVPVTMIDAYGGGNSRASSGGETRQIRPGYGDREIYTRWVLQALDRWRARQAEWGRTLFFQTGELSLMPEWTDNLRRTKSVLDRLEVENHVLPHDELRHRYPQVNVEGIEFGFYVPATGVLKAREGCVAVSEAFQKKGGILIIAKAQPGRHSGGRLRDLTLSTGQTVAAETFVFACGPWLPKVFPDVLRNKLVTPRREEFFIGTPPGDERFTYPNLPNWAVGGAYGFASIEGRGFKVAPLFDAVPVDPDTQERVVTPDEIAKVRSFIAKWFPALRDQPVVETKVCQYENSVDEHFIVDRHPMLENVWLVGGGSGHGYKHGIMLGDYVAHRVVGNDLQPELAGTFKLKAQTF
;
A
#
# COMPACT_ATOMS: atom_id res chain seq x y z
N MET A 1 -46.63 52.08 11.92
CA MET A 1 -46.63 53.39 12.62
C MET A 1 -45.27 53.55 13.25
N ASN A 2 -44.49 54.48 12.68
CA ASN A 2 -43.66 55.55 13.21
C ASN A 2 -42.67 55.20 14.34
N ARG A 3 -41.40 55.17 14.03
CA ARG A 3 -40.38 56.22 13.80
C ARG A 3 -40.15 57.17 14.98
N ARG A 4 -38.87 57.14 15.41
CA ARG A 4 -38.03 58.32 15.83
C ARG A 4 -37.99 58.71 17.30
N ARG A 5 -36.72 58.88 17.66
CA ARG A 5 -36.08 59.79 18.60
C ARG A 5 -35.84 59.32 20.04
N PHE A 6 -34.56 59.19 20.41
CA PHE A 6 -33.89 60.19 21.25
C PHE A 6 -32.39 60.12 21.15
N LEU A 7 -31.81 61.20 20.67
CA LEU A 7 -30.41 61.59 20.88
C LEU A 7 -30.38 62.45 22.14
N THR A 8 -29.38 62.27 23.01
CA THR A 8 -28.54 63.36 23.60
C THR A 8 -27.56 62.75 24.62
N ALA A 9 -26.32 62.75 24.34
CA ALA A 9 -25.22 63.51 24.94
C ALA A 9 -24.86 63.21 26.41
N ALA A 10 -23.70 62.62 26.61
CA ALA A 10 -22.75 63.01 27.65
C ALA A 10 -21.32 62.64 27.19
N GLY A 11 -20.46 63.64 27.06
CA GLY A 11 -19.04 63.52 26.74
C GLY A 11 -18.25 62.96 27.92
N GLY A 12 -17.16 62.31 27.61
CA GLY A 12 -16.23 61.81 28.62
C GLY A 12 -15.01 61.14 27.98
N THR A 13 -13.94 61.88 27.90
CA THR A 13 -12.53 61.48 27.87
C THR A 13 -12.07 60.40 26.89
N LEU A 14 -11.41 60.83 25.84
CA LEU A 14 -10.51 60.05 24.97
C LEU A 14 -9.34 59.50 25.79
N GLY A 15 -9.46 58.26 26.20
CA GLY A 15 -8.32 57.43 26.63
C GLY A 15 -7.77 56.70 25.42
N THR A 16 -6.64 57.14 24.90
CA THR A 16 -5.85 56.44 23.87
C THR A 16 -5.35 55.10 24.44
N LEU A 17 -6.09 54.03 24.26
CA LEU A 17 -5.59 52.69 24.41
C LEU A 17 -4.67 52.39 23.20
N ALA A 18 -3.36 52.57 23.41
CA ALA A 18 -2.35 52.04 22.53
C ALA A 18 -2.49 50.50 22.53
N LEU A 19 -3.13 49.95 21.51
CA LEU A 19 -3.05 48.53 21.17
C LEU A 19 -1.56 48.24 20.88
N ARG A 20 -0.88 47.69 21.88
CA ARG A 20 0.39 46.98 21.64
C ARG A 20 0.06 45.86 20.63
N GLN A 21 0.42 46.12 19.38
CA GLN A 21 0.66 45.03 18.43
C GLN A 21 1.75 44.15 19.06
N ALA A 22 1.33 43.07 19.68
CA ALA A 22 2.24 41.99 19.99
C ALA A 22 2.79 41.50 18.64
N ASP A 23 4.06 41.80 18.40
CA ASP A 23 4.84 41.21 17.35
C ASP A 23 4.66 39.67 17.46
N ARG A 24 3.71 39.14 16.70
CA ARG A 24 3.68 37.73 16.41
C ARG A 24 4.88 37.51 15.51
N GLN A 25 6.06 37.29 16.11
CA GLN A 25 7.11 36.60 15.40
C GLN A 25 6.48 35.35 14.80
N PRO A 26 6.59 35.11 13.47
CA PRO A 26 6.19 33.84 12.89
C PRO A 26 6.99 32.81 13.66
N LEU A 27 6.30 31.87 14.32
CA LEU A 27 6.90 30.68 14.85
C LEU A 27 7.74 30.11 13.70
N ARG A 28 9.06 30.26 13.77
CA ARG A 28 9.98 29.52 12.91
C ARG A 28 9.59 28.06 13.16
N ALA A 29 8.82 27.49 12.23
CA ALA A 29 8.58 26.07 12.23
C ALA A 29 9.97 25.43 12.24
N GLN A 30 10.33 24.76 13.33
CA GLN A 30 11.55 23.97 13.37
C GLN A 30 11.55 23.11 12.14
N SER A 31 12.65 23.13 11.38
CA SER A 31 12.80 22.23 10.24
C SER A 31 12.55 20.81 10.73
N PRO A 32 11.77 19.99 10.03
CA PRO A 32 11.53 18.61 10.45
C PRO A 32 12.85 17.85 10.51
N ASP A 33 13.02 16.98 11.47
CA ASP A 33 14.21 16.11 11.53
C ASP A 33 14.20 15.14 10.36
N VAL A 34 13.00 14.69 9.97
CA VAL A 34 12.79 13.75 8.87
C VAL A 34 11.70 14.24 7.92
N VAL A 35 12.00 14.17 6.62
CA VAL A 35 10.98 14.31 5.56
C VAL A 35 10.80 12.96 4.89
N VAL A 36 9.55 12.47 4.82
CA VAL A 36 9.16 11.27 4.10
C VAL A 36 8.42 11.67 2.82
N ILE A 37 8.90 11.22 1.67
CA ILE A 37 8.32 11.51 0.36
C ILE A 37 7.57 10.26 -0.13
N GLY A 38 6.24 10.37 -0.20
CA GLY A 38 5.31 9.29 -0.54
C GLY A 38 4.45 8.88 0.66
N ALA A 39 3.12 9.00 0.53
CA ALA A 39 2.11 8.59 1.51
C ALA A 39 1.47 7.22 1.16
N GLY A 40 2.19 6.40 0.40
CA GLY A 40 1.80 5.03 0.09
C GLY A 40 2.05 4.07 1.25
N ALA A 41 1.95 2.76 0.97
CA ALA A 41 2.10 1.72 2.00
C ALA A 41 3.43 1.80 2.77
N PHE A 42 4.54 2.12 2.11
CA PHE A 42 5.85 2.17 2.77
C PHE A 42 6.08 3.50 3.49
N GLY A 43 5.93 4.62 2.77
CA GLY A 43 6.18 5.93 3.35
C GLY A 43 5.18 6.33 4.43
N GLY A 44 3.89 6.03 4.24
CA GLY A 44 2.86 6.33 5.24
C GLY A 44 3.14 5.64 6.57
N TRP A 45 3.43 4.33 6.57
CA TRP A 45 3.78 3.60 7.78
C TRP A 45 5.10 4.07 8.39
N THR A 46 6.13 4.35 7.57
CA THR A 46 7.40 4.91 8.07
C THR A 46 7.17 6.25 8.79
N ALA A 47 6.40 7.15 8.19
CA ALA A 47 6.10 8.44 8.79
C ALA A 47 5.32 8.30 10.10
N LEU A 48 4.33 7.41 10.14
CA LEU A 48 3.53 7.15 11.34
C LEU A 48 4.41 6.61 12.49
N TYR A 49 5.24 5.59 12.24
CA TYR A 49 6.11 5.03 13.27
C TYR A 49 7.15 6.02 13.77
N LEU A 50 7.76 6.81 12.89
CA LEU A 50 8.66 7.90 13.30
C LEU A 50 7.93 8.91 14.24
N ARG A 51 6.67 9.25 13.92
CA ARG A 51 5.86 10.11 14.81
C ARG A 51 5.53 9.43 16.14
N GLU A 52 5.27 8.15 16.15
CA GLU A 52 5.04 7.37 17.38
C GLU A 52 6.30 7.30 18.25
N MET A 53 7.48 7.36 17.63
CA MET A 53 8.79 7.49 18.33
C MET A 53 9.08 8.93 18.80
N GLY A 54 8.21 9.92 18.51
CA GLY A 54 8.39 11.31 18.91
C GLY A 54 9.22 12.15 17.93
N VAL A 55 9.66 11.62 16.80
CA VAL A 55 10.45 12.35 15.79
C VAL A 55 9.58 13.38 15.07
N PRO A 56 10.01 14.66 14.92
CA PRO A 56 9.35 15.62 14.06
C PRO A 56 9.40 15.19 12.59
N VAL A 57 8.24 14.92 11.97
CA VAL A 57 8.15 14.42 10.61
C VAL A 57 7.21 15.29 9.77
N THR A 58 7.67 15.64 8.56
CA THR A 58 6.82 16.10 7.47
C THR A 58 6.71 15.00 6.41
N MET A 59 5.51 14.63 6.04
CA MET A 59 5.23 13.71 4.94
C MET A 59 4.75 14.51 3.72
N ILE A 60 5.32 14.24 2.55
CA ILE A 60 4.98 14.94 1.30
C ILE A 60 4.54 13.91 0.27
N ASP A 61 3.37 14.12 -0.33
CA ASP A 61 2.87 13.26 -1.39
C ASP A 61 2.18 14.09 -2.47
N ALA A 62 2.36 13.71 -3.72
CA ALA A 62 1.78 14.45 -4.85
C ALA A 62 0.25 14.46 -4.86
N TYR A 63 -0.40 13.47 -4.25
CA TYR A 63 -1.84 13.23 -4.34
C TYR A 63 -2.48 12.80 -3.01
N GLY A 64 -1.68 12.57 -1.98
CA GLY A 64 -2.11 12.10 -0.65
C GLY A 64 -2.23 10.58 -0.54
N GLY A 65 -2.42 10.11 0.70
CA GLY A 65 -2.57 8.68 1.00
C GLY A 65 -3.83 8.10 0.37
N GLY A 66 -3.72 6.86 -0.16
CA GLY A 66 -4.85 6.16 -0.77
C GLY A 66 -5.27 6.70 -2.15
N ASN A 67 -4.46 7.54 -2.79
CA ASN A 67 -4.78 8.04 -4.13
C ASN A 67 -4.80 6.93 -5.19
N SER A 68 -5.64 7.08 -6.21
CA SER A 68 -5.87 6.04 -7.23
C SER A 68 -4.68 5.80 -8.17
N ARG A 69 -3.68 6.69 -8.19
CA ARG A 69 -2.47 6.55 -9.02
C ARG A 69 -1.42 5.67 -8.37
N ALA A 70 -1.42 5.57 -7.03
CA ALA A 70 -0.44 4.77 -6.30
C ALA A 70 -0.69 3.26 -6.46
N SER A 71 0.37 2.46 -6.35
CA SER A 71 0.27 0.99 -6.31
C SER A 71 -0.58 0.50 -5.13
N SER A 72 -0.61 1.24 -4.03
CA SER A 72 -1.46 1.00 -2.86
C SER A 72 -2.86 1.63 -2.95
N GLY A 73 -3.17 2.31 -4.05
CA GLY A 73 -4.44 3.02 -4.25
C GLY A 73 -5.61 2.16 -4.73
N GLY A 74 -5.45 0.84 -4.87
CA GLY A 74 -6.53 -0.11 -5.15
C GLY A 74 -7.43 -0.33 -3.94
N GLU A 75 -8.63 -0.90 -4.18
CA GLU A 75 -9.60 -1.10 -3.10
C GLU A 75 -9.10 -2.13 -2.09
N THR A 76 -8.63 -3.26 -2.59
CA THR A 76 -8.28 -4.43 -1.78
C THR A 76 -6.93 -5.00 -2.17
N ARG A 77 -6.24 -5.61 -1.18
CA ARG A 77 -4.99 -6.36 -1.35
C ARG A 77 -5.03 -7.61 -0.49
N GLN A 78 -4.45 -8.68 -1.01
CA GLN A 78 -4.33 -9.94 -0.29
C GLN A 78 -3.25 -9.83 0.80
N ILE A 79 -3.52 -10.42 1.99
CA ILE A 79 -2.52 -10.71 3.00
C ILE A 79 -2.42 -12.22 3.17
N ARG A 80 -1.27 -12.81 2.83
CA ARG A 80 -1.02 -14.25 2.81
C ARG A 80 0.42 -14.58 3.18
N PRO A 81 0.69 -15.72 3.85
CA PRO A 81 2.02 -16.11 4.32
C PRO A 81 2.80 -17.02 3.36
N GLY A 82 2.23 -17.42 2.22
CA GLY A 82 2.87 -18.34 1.28
C GLY A 82 3.96 -17.68 0.46
N TYR A 83 5.26 -17.95 0.77
CA TYR A 83 6.44 -17.35 0.14
C TYR A 83 7.53 -18.34 -0.25
N GLY A 84 7.21 -19.64 -0.36
CA GLY A 84 8.23 -20.67 -0.63
C GLY A 84 9.28 -20.68 0.49
N ASP A 85 10.54 -20.56 0.12
CA ASP A 85 11.68 -20.52 1.02
C ASP A 85 12.02 -19.12 1.57
N ARG A 86 11.35 -18.08 1.09
CA ARG A 86 11.54 -16.70 1.57
C ARG A 86 10.85 -16.46 2.93
N GLU A 87 11.25 -17.22 3.94
CA GLU A 87 10.62 -17.29 5.28
C GLU A 87 10.45 -15.93 5.97
N ILE A 88 11.34 -14.97 5.71
CA ILE A 88 11.21 -13.62 6.27
C ILE A 88 9.83 -13.00 5.97
N TYR A 89 9.32 -13.17 4.75
CA TYR A 89 8.02 -12.61 4.38
C TYR A 89 6.87 -13.37 5.05
N THR A 90 7.02 -14.70 5.23
CA THR A 90 6.06 -15.49 6.00
C THR A 90 5.97 -14.96 7.44
N ARG A 91 7.13 -14.81 8.13
CA ARG A 91 7.17 -14.28 9.50
C ARG A 91 6.61 -12.86 9.60
N TRP A 92 6.95 -12.00 8.64
CA TRP A 92 6.42 -10.64 8.62
C TRP A 92 4.90 -10.60 8.36
N VAL A 93 4.34 -11.50 7.54
CA VAL A 93 2.88 -11.57 7.36
C VAL A 93 2.19 -11.98 8.65
N LEU A 94 2.71 -12.96 9.38
CA LEU A 94 2.12 -13.40 10.65
C LEU A 94 2.07 -12.24 11.66
N GLN A 95 3.17 -11.51 11.82
CA GLN A 95 3.20 -10.31 12.67
C GLN A 95 2.31 -9.18 12.12
N ALA A 96 2.26 -9.01 10.79
CA ALA A 96 1.42 -8.00 10.16
C ALA A 96 -0.08 -8.26 10.40
N LEU A 97 -0.53 -9.51 10.39
CA LEU A 97 -1.92 -9.88 10.69
C LEU A 97 -2.33 -9.39 12.09
N ASP A 98 -1.49 -9.60 13.09
CA ASP A 98 -1.78 -9.16 14.46
C ASP A 98 -1.75 -7.63 14.57
N ARG A 99 -0.77 -6.99 13.92
CA ARG A 99 -0.68 -5.53 13.91
C ARG A 99 -1.87 -4.89 13.17
N TRP A 100 -2.35 -5.45 12.05
CA TRP A 100 -3.53 -4.95 11.36
C TRP A 100 -4.80 -5.10 12.20
N ARG A 101 -4.96 -6.24 12.92
CA ARG A 101 -6.07 -6.43 13.88
C ARG A 101 -6.03 -5.38 15.00
N ALA A 102 -4.85 -5.12 15.56
CA ALA A 102 -4.68 -4.10 16.58
C ALA A 102 -4.99 -2.68 16.05
N ARG A 103 -4.48 -2.32 14.87
CA ARG A 103 -4.71 -1.00 14.28
C ARG A 103 -6.17 -0.75 13.90
N GLN A 104 -6.87 -1.74 13.36
CA GLN A 104 -8.31 -1.58 13.06
C GLN A 104 -9.13 -1.39 14.35
N ALA A 105 -8.79 -2.08 15.42
CA ALA A 105 -9.43 -1.91 16.72
C ALA A 105 -9.14 -0.51 17.30
N GLU A 106 -7.88 -0.07 17.28
CA GLU A 106 -7.46 1.27 17.72
C GLU A 106 -8.17 2.39 16.94
N TRP A 107 -8.33 2.23 15.63
CA TRP A 107 -8.89 3.26 14.76
C TRP A 107 -10.42 3.18 14.59
N GLY A 108 -11.06 2.13 15.12
CA GLY A 108 -12.50 1.91 14.99
C GLY A 108 -12.95 1.71 13.54
N ARG A 109 -12.11 1.06 12.71
CA ARG A 109 -12.35 0.85 11.26
C ARG A 109 -12.12 -0.60 10.89
N THR A 110 -12.98 -1.17 10.07
CA THR A 110 -12.76 -2.49 9.47
C THR A 110 -11.81 -2.36 8.27
N LEU A 111 -10.56 -2.76 8.45
CA LEU A 111 -9.52 -2.71 7.41
C LEU A 111 -9.05 -4.09 6.98
N PHE A 112 -9.28 -5.12 7.79
CA PHE A 112 -8.92 -6.50 7.52
C PHE A 112 -10.14 -7.40 7.60
N PHE A 113 -10.35 -8.22 6.56
CA PHE A 113 -11.35 -9.28 6.49
C PHE A 113 -10.63 -10.61 6.46
N GLN A 114 -10.85 -11.44 7.46
CA GLN A 114 -10.29 -12.80 7.47
C GLN A 114 -11.16 -13.70 6.59
N THR A 115 -10.70 -13.94 5.36
CA THR A 115 -11.42 -14.71 4.35
C THR A 115 -10.87 -16.12 4.20
N GLY A 116 -9.66 -16.38 4.69
CA GLY A 116 -8.84 -17.51 4.24
C GLY A 116 -8.29 -17.30 2.81
N GLU A 117 -7.40 -18.17 2.39
CA GLU A 117 -6.87 -18.25 1.01
C GLU A 117 -6.97 -19.68 0.51
N LEU A 118 -7.55 -19.85 -0.66
CA LEU A 118 -7.67 -21.12 -1.37
C LEU A 118 -6.90 -21.06 -2.69
N SER A 119 -5.78 -21.73 -2.78
CA SER A 119 -5.06 -21.95 -4.03
C SER A 119 -5.50 -23.27 -4.66
N LEU A 120 -6.09 -23.21 -5.85
CA LEU A 120 -6.56 -24.38 -6.60
C LEU A 120 -5.42 -24.89 -7.49
N MET A 121 -4.96 -26.09 -7.21
CA MET A 121 -3.72 -26.64 -7.76
C MET A 121 -3.97 -27.85 -8.64
N PRO A 122 -3.49 -27.83 -9.90
CA PRO A 122 -3.53 -29.02 -10.77
C PRO A 122 -2.49 -30.07 -10.36
N GLU A 123 -1.45 -29.67 -9.65
CA GLU A 123 -0.36 -30.54 -9.19
C GLU A 123 0.46 -29.88 -8.09
N TRP A 124 1.26 -30.63 -7.38
CA TRP A 124 2.23 -30.11 -6.43
C TRP A 124 3.42 -29.46 -7.16
N THR A 125 3.64 -28.16 -6.93
CA THR A 125 4.86 -27.47 -7.35
C THR A 125 5.91 -27.48 -6.26
N ASP A 126 7.19 -27.33 -6.61
CA ASP A 126 8.27 -27.23 -5.62
C ASP A 126 8.10 -26.01 -4.72
N ASN A 127 7.64 -24.90 -5.28
CA ASN A 127 7.37 -23.68 -4.50
C ASN A 127 6.26 -23.93 -3.46
N LEU A 128 5.19 -24.65 -3.81
CA LEU A 128 4.12 -24.97 -2.86
C LEU A 128 4.59 -25.96 -1.78
N ARG A 129 5.42 -26.94 -2.14
CA ARG A 129 6.03 -27.87 -1.16
C ARG A 129 6.89 -27.12 -0.16
N ARG A 130 7.74 -26.18 -0.61
CA ARG A 130 8.53 -25.29 0.26
C ARG A 130 7.64 -24.42 1.11
N THR A 131 6.60 -23.82 0.53
CA THR A 131 5.61 -23.01 1.27
C THR A 131 5.00 -23.83 2.42
N LYS A 132 4.47 -25.02 2.10
CA LYS A 132 3.87 -25.90 3.12
C LYS A 132 4.86 -26.27 4.22
N SER A 133 6.09 -26.64 3.85
CA SER A 133 7.15 -26.97 4.83
C SER A 133 7.46 -25.80 5.78
N VAL A 134 7.48 -24.57 5.26
CA VAL A 134 7.69 -23.38 6.10
C VAL A 134 6.50 -23.12 7.02
N LEU A 135 5.26 -23.24 6.49
CA LEU A 135 4.04 -23.06 7.28
C LEU A 135 3.94 -24.09 8.41
N ASP A 136 4.18 -25.38 8.10
CA ASP A 136 4.15 -26.47 9.08
C ASP A 136 5.17 -26.22 10.20
N ARG A 137 6.41 -25.82 9.85
CA ARG A 137 7.48 -25.52 10.84
C ARG A 137 7.17 -24.31 11.69
N LEU A 138 6.42 -23.35 11.16
CA LEU A 138 5.97 -22.15 11.88
C LEU A 138 4.60 -22.34 12.55
N GLU A 139 4.08 -23.58 12.57
CA GLU A 139 2.80 -23.94 13.17
C GLU A 139 1.62 -23.11 12.63
N VAL A 140 1.69 -22.73 11.36
CA VAL A 140 0.61 -22.01 10.67
C VAL A 140 -0.39 -23.00 10.12
N GLU A 141 -1.64 -22.93 10.60
CA GLU A 141 -2.72 -23.80 10.12
C GLU A 141 -2.86 -23.74 8.60
N ASN A 142 -2.80 -24.92 7.96
CA ASN A 142 -2.98 -25.06 6.52
C ASN A 142 -3.58 -26.44 6.21
N HIS A 143 -4.39 -26.52 5.16
CA HIS A 143 -5.10 -27.74 4.77
C HIS A 143 -4.91 -28.04 3.30
N VAL A 144 -4.78 -29.31 2.98
CA VAL A 144 -4.88 -29.83 1.61
C VAL A 144 -6.29 -30.40 1.46
N LEU A 145 -7.11 -29.77 0.64
CA LEU A 145 -8.48 -30.16 0.37
C LEU A 145 -8.53 -31.04 -0.90
N PRO A 146 -8.87 -32.31 -0.81
CA PRO A 146 -9.01 -33.19 -1.98
C PRO A 146 -10.06 -32.67 -2.96
N HIS A 147 -9.98 -33.12 -4.22
CA HIS A 147 -10.88 -32.70 -5.30
C HIS A 147 -12.37 -32.79 -4.93
N ASP A 148 -12.79 -33.89 -4.33
CA ASP A 148 -14.22 -34.13 -3.98
C ASP A 148 -14.67 -33.16 -2.85
N GLU A 149 -13.79 -32.86 -1.90
CA GLU A 149 -14.06 -31.87 -0.85
C GLU A 149 -14.18 -30.47 -1.43
N LEU A 150 -13.34 -30.09 -2.41
CA LEU A 150 -13.46 -28.82 -3.13
C LEU A 150 -14.81 -28.67 -3.82
N ARG A 151 -15.25 -29.67 -4.55
CA ARG A 151 -16.56 -29.70 -5.22
C ARG A 151 -17.72 -29.54 -4.25
N HIS A 152 -17.61 -30.16 -3.08
CA HIS A 152 -18.64 -30.08 -2.07
C HIS A 152 -18.67 -28.71 -1.37
N ARG A 153 -17.50 -28.21 -0.96
CA ARG A 153 -17.37 -26.93 -0.23
C ARG A 153 -17.60 -25.71 -1.09
N TYR A 154 -17.12 -25.75 -2.33
CA TYR A 154 -17.13 -24.60 -3.25
C TYR A 154 -17.78 -24.94 -4.59
N PRO A 155 -19.08 -25.31 -4.60
CA PRO A 155 -19.76 -25.74 -5.83
C PRO A 155 -19.87 -24.63 -6.89
N GLN A 156 -19.66 -23.37 -6.50
CA GLN A 156 -19.62 -22.21 -7.40
C GLN A 156 -18.30 -22.10 -8.20
N VAL A 157 -17.27 -22.89 -7.86
CA VAL A 157 -15.97 -22.90 -8.54
C VAL A 157 -15.87 -24.13 -9.42
N ASN A 158 -15.50 -23.95 -10.68
CA ASN A 158 -15.15 -25.08 -11.53
C ASN A 158 -13.78 -25.63 -11.11
N VAL A 159 -13.75 -26.90 -10.71
CA VAL A 159 -12.52 -27.60 -10.26
C VAL A 159 -12.03 -28.63 -11.28
N GLU A 160 -12.52 -28.58 -12.52
CA GLU A 160 -12.03 -29.47 -13.59
C GLU A 160 -10.53 -29.25 -13.84
N GLY A 161 -9.76 -30.35 -13.81
CA GLY A 161 -8.29 -30.30 -13.93
C GLY A 161 -7.56 -29.81 -12.68
N ILE A 162 -8.24 -29.69 -11.54
CA ILE A 162 -7.64 -29.36 -10.24
C ILE A 162 -7.52 -30.64 -9.42
N GLU A 163 -6.32 -30.96 -8.95
CA GLU A 163 -6.07 -32.11 -8.11
C GLU A 163 -6.48 -31.87 -6.66
N PHE A 164 -6.13 -30.71 -6.13
CA PHE A 164 -6.44 -30.32 -4.74
C PHE A 164 -6.52 -28.79 -4.56
N GLY A 165 -7.07 -28.38 -3.42
CA GLY A 165 -6.97 -27.02 -2.90
C GLY A 165 -5.97 -26.92 -1.76
N PHE A 166 -5.13 -25.90 -1.77
CA PHE A 166 -4.31 -25.56 -0.63
C PHE A 166 -4.94 -24.37 0.10
N TYR A 167 -5.40 -24.59 1.34
CA TYR A 167 -6.17 -23.62 2.09
C TYR A 167 -5.45 -23.16 3.36
N VAL A 168 -5.37 -21.82 3.57
CA VAL A 168 -4.76 -21.20 4.74
C VAL A 168 -5.79 -20.27 5.40
N PRO A 169 -6.38 -20.66 6.56
CA PRO A 169 -7.52 -19.94 7.15
C PRO A 169 -7.18 -18.60 7.78
N ALA A 170 -5.96 -18.39 8.28
CA ALA A 170 -5.56 -17.18 9.00
C ALA A 170 -5.41 -15.93 8.12
N THR A 171 -5.50 -16.07 6.80
CA THR A 171 -5.25 -15.06 5.79
C THR A 171 -6.49 -14.24 5.43
N GLY A 172 -6.34 -13.28 4.52
CA GLY A 172 -7.50 -12.50 4.10
C GLY A 172 -7.22 -11.32 3.18
N VAL A 173 -8.09 -10.34 3.28
CA VAL A 173 -8.10 -9.12 2.48
C VAL A 173 -7.89 -7.90 3.34
N LEU A 174 -7.03 -7.00 2.89
CA LEU A 174 -6.86 -5.66 3.44
C LEU A 174 -7.53 -4.62 2.53
N LYS A 175 -8.27 -3.68 3.09
CA LYS A 175 -8.81 -2.50 2.40
C LYS A 175 -7.68 -1.51 2.16
N ALA A 176 -7.04 -1.59 0.99
CA ALA A 176 -5.75 -0.94 0.77
C ALA A 176 -5.83 0.59 0.71
N ARG A 177 -6.80 1.12 -0.05
CA ARG A 177 -7.03 2.56 -0.14
C ARG A 177 -7.37 3.15 1.23
N GLU A 178 -8.35 2.56 1.91
CA GLU A 178 -8.78 3.00 3.23
C GLU A 178 -7.66 2.86 4.28
N GLY A 179 -6.87 1.80 4.19
CA GLY A 179 -5.71 1.62 5.06
C GLY A 179 -4.68 2.73 4.91
N CYS A 180 -4.35 3.16 3.66
CA CYS A 180 -3.45 4.30 3.45
C CYS A 180 -4.04 5.62 3.95
N VAL A 181 -5.35 5.83 3.80
CA VAL A 181 -6.04 6.99 4.35
C VAL A 181 -5.96 6.98 5.88
N ALA A 182 -6.31 5.84 6.51
CA ALA A 182 -6.27 5.70 7.97
C ALA A 182 -4.86 5.94 8.55
N VAL A 183 -3.81 5.45 7.87
CA VAL A 183 -2.41 5.70 8.25
C VAL A 183 -2.07 7.18 8.17
N SER A 184 -2.49 7.87 7.09
CA SER A 184 -2.24 9.30 6.92
C SER A 184 -2.96 10.14 7.98
N GLU A 185 -4.20 9.79 8.32
CA GLU A 185 -4.98 10.44 9.38
C GLU A 185 -4.36 10.19 10.77
N ALA A 186 -3.94 8.95 11.05
CA ALA A 186 -3.25 8.61 12.29
C ALA A 186 -1.93 9.38 12.44
N PHE A 187 -1.15 9.49 11.35
CA PHE A 187 0.06 10.29 11.30
C PHE A 187 -0.21 11.76 11.65
N GLN A 188 -1.22 12.38 11.03
CA GLN A 188 -1.59 13.78 11.32
C GLN A 188 -2.11 13.93 12.75
N LYS A 189 -2.88 12.97 13.26
CA LYS A 189 -3.38 12.93 14.64
C LYS A 189 -2.25 12.89 15.68
N LYS A 190 -1.12 12.27 15.32
CA LYS A 190 0.11 12.24 16.12
C LYS A 190 0.97 13.52 15.95
N GLY A 191 0.43 14.57 15.29
CA GLY A 191 1.12 15.86 15.09
C GLY A 191 2.09 15.86 13.90
N GLY A 192 1.99 14.89 12.98
CA GLY A 192 2.72 14.91 11.73
C GLY A 192 2.12 15.93 10.74
N ILE A 193 2.94 16.49 9.88
CA ILE A 193 2.54 17.47 8.85
C ILE A 193 2.47 16.75 7.51
N LEU A 194 1.29 16.75 6.86
CA LEU A 194 1.12 16.25 5.49
C LEU A 194 1.03 17.43 4.52
N ILE A 195 1.91 17.44 3.52
CA ILE A 195 1.92 18.39 2.41
C ILE A 195 1.55 17.69 1.12
N ILE A 196 0.55 18.19 0.41
CA ILE A 196 0.14 17.69 -0.90
C ILE A 196 0.86 18.49 -1.99
N ALA A 197 1.96 17.95 -2.49
CA ALA A 197 2.78 18.54 -3.56
C ALA A 197 3.70 17.46 -4.15
N LYS A 198 4.07 17.60 -5.43
CA LYS A 198 5.23 16.87 -5.98
C LYS A 198 6.50 17.44 -5.36
N ALA A 199 7.42 16.57 -4.96
CA ALA A 199 8.72 16.92 -4.42
C ALA A 199 9.83 16.35 -5.30
N GLN A 200 10.87 17.13 -5.51
CA GLN A 200 12.10 16.72 -6.19
C GLN A 200 13.30 17.03 -5.29
N PRO A 201 14.38 16.23 -5.37
CA PRO A 201 15.64 16.61 -4.75
C PRO A 201 16.07 18.02 -5.20
N GLY A 202 16.41 18.87 -4.24
CA GLY A 202 16.87 20.23 -4.47
C GLY A 202 18.38 20.33 -4.42
N ARG A 203 18.91 21.28 -3.65
CA ARG A 203 20.35 21.50 -3.50
C ARG A 203 21.00 20.37 -2.71
N HIS A 204 22.21 20.01 -3.10
CA HIS A 204 23.06 19.09 -2.34
C HIS A 204 24.48 19.64 -2.23
N SER A 205 25.15 19.36 -1.13
CA SER A 205 26.54 19.74 -0.91
C SER A 205 27.18 18.85 0.15
N GLY A 206 28.46 18.55 -0.02
CA GLY A 206 29.21 17.72 0.92
C GLY A 206 28.60 16.33 1.14
N GLY A 207 28.11 15.68 0.06
CA GLY A 207 27.49 14.35 0.16
C GLY A 207 26.12 14.34 0.87
N ARG A 208 25.45 15.48 1.04
CA ARG A 208 24.14 15.60 1.71
C ARG A 208 23.14 16.36 0.85
N LEU A 209 21.91 15.89 0.80
CA LEU A 209 20.75 16.64 0.31
C LEU A 209 20.40 17.73 1.36
N ARG A 210 20.22 18.96 0.91
CA ARG A 210 19.93 20.11 1.77
C ARG A 210 18.46 20.43 1.84
N ASP A 211 17.78 20.31 0.72
CA ASP A 211 16.35 20.63 0.63
C ASP A 211 15.67 19.86 -0.52
N LEU A 212 14.35 19.92 -0.50
CA LEU A 212 13.47 19.50 -1.61
C LEU A 212 12.89 20.76 -2.26
N THR A 213 12.65 20.68 -3.56
CA THR A 213 11.85 21.66 -4.30
C THR A 213 10.45 21.09 -4.52
N LEU A 214 9.43 21.81 -4.10
CA LEU A 214 8.03 21.40 -4.28
C LEU A 214 7.44 22.01 -5.56
N SER A 215 6.43 21.35 -6.10
CA SER A 215 5.66 21.85 -7.27
C SER A 215 4.96 23.20 -7.01
N THR A 216 4.85 23.62 -5.74
CA THR A 216 4.34 24.92 -5.31
C THR A 216 5.38 26.02 -5.39
N GLY A 217 6.65 25.71 -5.71
CA GLY A 217 7.78 26.64 -5.66
C GLY A 217 8.44 26.78 -4.28
N GLN A 218 7.86 26.16 -3.26
CA GLN A 218 8.44 26.16 -1.90
C GLN A 218 9.60 25.18 -1.80
N THR A 219 10.49 25.40 -0.83
CA THR A 219 11.56 24.48 -0.46
C THR A 219 11.34 23.94 0.95
N VAL A 220 11.69 22.67 1.16
CA VAL A 220 11.62 22.01 2.47
C VAL A 220 12.99 21.43 2.81
N ALA A 221 13.60 21.92 3.87
CA ALA A 221 14.86 21.41 4.41
C ALA A 221 14.61 20.39 5.53
N ALA A 222 15.51 19.40 5.66
CA ALA A 222 15.50 18.44 6.77
C ALA A 222 16.89 17.86 6.99
N GLU A 223 17.07 17.20 8.13
CA GLU A 223 18.30 16.45 8.41
C GLU A 223 18.33 15.09 7.65
N THR A 224 17.18 14.47 7.48
CA THR A 224 17.05 13.17 6.81
C THR A 224 15.87 13.14 5.85
N PHE A 225 16.04 12.51 4.71
CA PHE A 225 15.01 12.34 3.68
C PHE A 225 14.78 10.85 3.39
N VAL A 226 13.51 10.43 3.41
CA VAL A 226 13.11 9.05 3.07
C VAL A 226 12.24 9.11 1.82
N PHE A 227 12.78 8.63 0.70
CA PHE A 227 12.04 8.56 -0.56
C PHE A 227 11.36 7.21 -0.71
N ALA A 228 10.05 7.18 -0.53
CA ALA A 228 9.16 6.03 -0.67
C ALA A 228 8.13 6.28 -1.79
N CYS A 229 8.62 6.72 -2.95
CA CYS A 229 7.82 7.23 -4.05
C CYS A 229 7.17 6.14 -4.92
N GLY A 230 7.32 4.84 -4.56
CA GLY A 230 6.81 3.73 -5.34
C GLY A 230 7.26 3.80 -6.81
N PRO A 231 6.38 3.58 -7.78
CA PRO A 231 6.74 3.54 -9.21
C PRO A 231 7.45 4.78 -9.74
N TRP A 232 7.40 5.89 -9.03
CA TRP A 232 8.13 7.12 -9.40
C TRP A 232 9.56 7.16 -8.91
N LEU A 233 9.97 6.27 -8.01
CA LEU A 233 11.29 6.29 -7.41
C LEU A 233 12.44 6.24 -8.45
N PRO A 234 12.38 5.41 -9.53
CA PRO A 234 13.38 5.44 -10.61
C PRO A 234 13.42 6.75 -11.41
N LYS A 235 12.33 7.52 -11.41
CA LYS A 235 12.28 8.84 -12.06
C LYS A 235 12.88 9.94 -11.20
N VAL A 236 12.83 9.77 -9.87
CA VAL A 236 13.44 10.71 -8.91
C VAL A 236 14.95 10.53 -8.87
N PHE A 237 15.44 9.29 -8.93
CA PHE A 237 16.86 8.94 -8.91
C PHE A 237 17.25 8.06 -10.11
N PRO A 238 17.19 8.58 -11.35
CA PRO A 238 17.43 7.77 -12.55
C PRO A 238 18.85 7.22 -12.64
N ASP A 239 19.84 7.93 -12.13
CA ASP A 239 21.24 7.50 -12.16
C ASP A 239 21.52 6.32 -11.24
N VAL A 240 20.68 6.12 -10.21
CA VAL A 240 20.82 5.04 -9.23
C VAL A 240 19.87 3.88 -9.51
N LEU A 241 18.63 4.16 -9.98
CA LEU A 241 17.53 3.19 -9.96
C LEU A 241 16.92 2.82 -11.32
N ARG A 242 17.26 3.54 -12.41
CA ARG A 242 16.63 3.37 -13.74
C ARG A 242 16.51 1.90 -14.19
N ASN A 243 17.58 1.12 -14.00
CA ASN A 243 17.63 -0.29 -14.42
C ASN A 243 17.53 -1.28 -13.25
N LYS A 244 17.11 -0.81 -12.07
CA LYS A 244 16.98 -1.63 -10.86
C LYS A 244 15.54 -1.80 -10.41
N LEU A 245 14.67 -0.93 -10.91
CA LEU A 245 13.22 -0.96 -10.69
C LEU A 245 12.50 -0.87 -12.02
N VAL A 246 11.51 -1.71 -12.20
CA VAL A 246 10.61 -1.68 -13.36
C VAL A 246 9.18 -1.54 -12.89
N THR A 247 8.38 -0.80 -13.67
CA THR A 247 6.98 -0.51 -13.33
C THR A 247 6.05 -1.25 -14.28
N PRO A 248 5.65 -2.50 -14.01
CA PRO A 248 4.69 -3.22 -14.84
C PRO A 248 3.26 -2.75 -14.56
N ARG A 249 2.48 -2.64 -15.65
CA ARG A 249 1.03 -2.40 -15.61
C ARG A 249 0.30 -3.63 -15.06
N ARG A 250 -0.80 -3.43 -14.32
CA ARG A 250 -1.67 -4.48 -13.78
C ARG A 250 -3.11 -4.05 -13.79
N GLU A 251 -4.00 -4.96 -14.12
CA GLU A 251 -5.42 -4.74 -14.21
C GLU A 251 -6.16 -5.42 -13.07
N GLU A 252 -7.26 -4.81 -12.66
CA GLU A 252 -8.21 -5.34 -11.68
C GLU A 252 -9.62 -5.19 -12.26
N PHE A 253 -10.42 -6.23 -12.11
CA PHE A 253 -11.81 -6.26 -12.57
C PHE A 253 -12.72 -6.63 -11.40
N PHE A 254 -13.87 -6.00 -11.34
CA PHE A 254 -14.91 -6.33 -10.39
C PHE A 254 -16.16 -6.75 -11.17
N ILE A 255 -16.65 -7.93 -10.86
CA ILE A 255 -17.79 -8.56 -11.54
C ILE A 255 -18.98 -8.49 -10.62
N GLY A 256 -20.14 -8.11 -11.12
CA GLY A 256 -21.39 -8.18 -10.38
C GLY A 256 -21.65 -9.61 -9.89
N THR A 257 -22.29 -9.73 -8.74
CA THR A 257 -22.74 -11.04 -8.25
C THR A 257 -24.21 -11.23 -8.62
N PRO A 258 -24.66 -12.48 -8.92
CA PRO A 258 -26.08 -12.72 -9.23
C PRO A 258 -26.96 -12.30 -8.04
N PRO A 259 -28.10 -11.63 -8.28
CA PRO A 259 -29.00 -11.26 -7.20
C PRO A 259 -29.44 -12.48 -6.38
N GLY A 260 -29.30 -12.39 -5.05
CA GLY A 260 -29.67 -13.46 -4.12
C GLY A 260 -28.70 -14.65 -4.04
N ASP A 261 -27.61 -14.65 -4.82
CA ASP A 261 -26.57 -15.67 -4.72
C ASP A 261 -25.38 -15.17 -3.90
N GLU A 262 -25.37 -15.50 -2.64
CA GLU A 262 -24.33 -15.06 -1.71
C GLU A 262 -23.04 -15.89 -1.79
N ARG A 263 -22.99 -16.97 -2.60
CA ARG A 263 -21.81 -17.83 -2.71
C ARG A 263 -20.56 -17.10 -3.19
N PHE A 264 -20.71 -15.92 -3.83
CA PHE A 264 -19.65 -15.05 -4.32
C PHE A 264 -19.37 -13.84 -3.43
N THR A 265 -19.98 -13.80 -2.24
CA THR A 265 -19.82 -12.72 -1.26
C THR A 265 -19.09 -13.22 -0.02
N TYR A 266 -18.37 -12.32 0.64
CA TYR A 266 -17.78 -12.62 1.96
C TYR A 266 -18.91 -12.91 2.98
N PRO A 267 -18.79 -13.96 3.83
CA PRO A 267 -17.62 -14.85 4.02
C PRO A 267 -17.67 -16.17 3.23
N ASN A 268 -18.55 -16.36 2.26
CA ASN A 268 -18.91 -17.65 1.67
C ASN A 268 -17.88 -18.18 0.64
N LEU A 269 -16.89 -17.39 0.25
CA LEU A 269 -15.77 -17.82 -0.58
C LEU A 269 -14.48 -17.18 -0.04
N PRO A 270 -13.42 -17.98 0.20
CA PRO A 270 -12.10 -17.43 0.54
C PRO A 270 -11.49 -16.65 -0.63
N ASN A 271 -10.37 -15.95 -0.36
CA ASN A 271 -9.50 -15.50 -1.45
C ASN A 271 -9.12 -16.71 -2.28
N TRP A 272 -9.06 -16.56 -3.56
CA TRP A 272 -8.78 -17.66 -4.46
C TRP A 272 -7.63 -17.34 -5.41
N ALA A 273 -6.90 -18.39 -5.81
CA ALA A 273 -5.90 -18.34 -6.87
C ALA A 273 -6.06 -19.56 -7.77
N VAL A 274 -6.20 -19.36 -9.07
CA VAL A 274 -6.35 -20.41 -10.09
C VAL A 274 -6.01 -19.86 -11.47
N GLY A 275 -5.46 -20.69 -12.34
CA GLY A 275 -5.35 -20.43 -13.77
C GLY A 275 -4.66 -19.12 -14.15
N GLY A 276 -3.65 -18.67 -13.39
CA GLY A 276 -2.93 -17.43 -13.64
C GLY A 276 -3.67 -16.16 -13.20
N ALA A 277 -4.68 -16.30 -12.34
CA ALA A 277 -5.35 -15.16 -11.71
C ALA A 277 -5.56 -15.41 -10.21
N TYR A 278 -5.79 -14.33 -9.48
CA TYR A 278 -6.26 -14.39 -8.10
C TYR A 278 -7.40 -13.39 -7.91
N GLY A 279 -8.16 -13.57 -6.85
CA GLY A 279 -9.24 -12.66 -6.56
C GLY A 279 -9.89 -12.86 -5.21
N PHE A 280 -10.98 -12.15 -5.01
CA PHE A 280 -11.69 -12.10 -3.74
C PHE A 280 -13.20 -12.17 -3.98
N ALA A 281 -13.90 -12.80 -3.04
CA ALA A 281 -15.34 -12.64 -2.94
C ALA A 281 -15.73 -11.14 -2.84
N SER A 282 -16.94 -10.80 -3.20
CA SER A 282 -17.46 -9.44 -3.02
C SER A 282 -17.44 -9.07 -1.55
N ILE A 283 -16.71 -8.00 -1.22
CA ILE A 283 -16.65 -7.42 0.12
C ILE A 283 -17.44 -6.10 0.09
N GLU A 284 -18.34 -5.92 1.03
CA GLU A 284 -19.17 -4.71 1.15
C GLU A 284 -19.91 -4.35 -0.17
N GLY A 285 -20.34 -5.35 -0.94
CA GLY A 285 -21.09 -5.15 -2.19
C GLY A 285 -20.26 -4.61 -3.38
N ARG A 286 -18.94 -4.60 -3.29
CA ARG A 286 -18.06 -4.03 -4.32
C ARG A 286 -17.98 -4.84 -5.63
N GLY A 287 -18.44 -6.08 -5.60
CA GLY A 287 -18.31 -7.03 -6.70
C GLY A 287 -17.21 -8.06 -6.48
N PHE A 288 -17.32 -9.17 -7.21
CA PHE A 288 -16.35 -10.25 -7.21
C PHE A 288 -15.08 -9.81 -7.94
N LYS A 289 -13.96 -9.74 -7.22
CA LYS A 289 -12.70 -9.24 -7.77
C LYS A 289 -11.95 -10.34 -8.53
N VAL A 290 -11.46 -9.98 -9.71
CA VAL A 290 -10.51 -10.78 -10.51
C VAL A 290 -9.29 -9.92 -10.82
N ALA A 291 -8.12 -10.41 -10.49
CA ALA A 291 -6.83 -9.80 -10.81
C ALA A 291 -6.00 -10.79 -11.63
N PRO A 292 -6.09 -10.75 -12.96
CA PRO A 292 -5.33 -11.65 -13.83
C PRO A 292 -3.85 -11.28 -13.80
N LEU A 293 -2.98 -12.28 -13.94
CA LEU A 293 -1.55 -12.12 -14.11
C LEU A 293 -1.21 -12.11 -15.61
N PHE A 294 -1.77 -11.14 -16.35
CA PHE A 294 -1.41 -10.92 -17.75
C PHE A 294 0.07 -10.56 -17.88
N ASP A 295 0.59 -10.62 -19.10
CA ASP A 295 1.98 -10.25 -19.38
C ASP A 295 2.29 -8.86 -18.81
N ALA A 296 3.41 -8.79 -18.13
CA ALA A 296 3.83 -7.55 -17.46
C ALA A 296 4.42 -6.59 -18.49
N VAL A 297 3.66 -5.56 -18.88
CA VAL A 297 4.14 -4.49 -19.76
C VAL A 297 4.71 -3.37 -18.91
N PRO A 298 6.00 -3.01 -19.05
CA PRO A 298 6.57 -1.85 -18.39
C PRO A 298 5.90 -0.57 -18.87
N VAL A 299 5.60 0.34 -17.95
CA VAL A 299 4.92 1.60 -18.23
C VAL A 299 5.57 2.77 -17.51
N ASP A 300 5.37 3.98 -18.03
CA ASP A 300 5.66 5.22 -17.32
C ASP A 300 4.50 5.55 -16.37
N PRO A 301 4.72 5.68 -15.05
CA PRO A 301 3.68 5.92 -14.07
C PRO A 301 2.95 7.27 -14.24
N ASP A 302 3.55 8.24 -14.93
CA ASP A 302 2.91 9.54 -15.21
C ASP A 302 1.94 9.47 -16.40
N THR A 303 2.29 8.71 -17.44
CA THR A 303 1.61 8.78 -18.74
C THR A 303 0.85 7.51 -19.12
N GLN A 304 0.96 6.41 -18.34
CA GLN A 304 0.26 5.17 -18.68
C GLN A 304 -1.24 5.37 -18.81
N GLU A 305 -1.82 4.71 -19.81
CA GLU A 305 -3.27 4.62 -19.97
C GLU A 305 -3.88 3.85 -18.78
N ARG A 306 -4.91 4.45 -18.14
CA ARG A 306 -5.56 3.90 -16.95
C ARG A 306 -6.95 3.33 -17.23
N VAL A 307 -7.19 2.96 -18.45
CA VAL A 307 -8.40 2.32 -18.94
C VAL A 307 -8.04 0.91 -19.40
N VAL A 308 -8.86 -0.08 -19.06
CA VAL A 308 -8.72 -1.44 -19.58
C VAL A 308 -9.22 -1.49 -21.03
N THR A 309 -8.60 -2.33 -21.83
CA THR A 309 -8.98 -2.52 -23.24
C THR A 309 -10.13 -3.50 -23.38
N PRO A 310 -10.88 -3.46 -24.51
CA PRO A 310 -11.88 -4.48 -24.83
C PRO A 310 -11.31 -5.91 -24.82
N ASP A 311 -10.07 -6.10 -25.29
CA ASP A 311 -9.39 -7.42 -25.30
C ASP A 311 -9.11 -7.95 -23.87
N GLU A 312 -8.70 -7.07 -22.96
CA GLU A 312 -8.50 -7.42 -21.54
C GLU A 312 -9.83 -7.83 -20.90
N ILE A 313 -10.93 -7.13 -21.22
CA ILE A 313 -12.28 -7.52 -20.77
C ILE A 313 -12.66 -8.88 -21.32
N ALA A 314 -12.44 -9.13 -22.62
CA ALA A 314 -12.76 -10.41 -23.26
C ALA A 314 -11.96 -11.57 -22.61
N LYS A 315 -10.67 -11.37 -22.35
CA LYS A 315 -9.82 -12.36 -21.64
C LYS A 315 -10.38 -12.69 -20.24
N VAL A 316 -10.76 -11.67 -19.46
CA VAL A 316 -11.34 -11.88 -18.12
C VAL A 316 -12.70 -12.58 -18.21
N ARG A 317 -13.55 -12.24 -19.17
CA ARG A 317 -14.82 -12.97 -19.36
C ARG A 317 -14.62 -14.43 -19.69
N SER A 318 -13.65 -14.76 -20.55
CA SER A 318 -13.30 -16.15 -20.86
C SER A 318 -12.79 -16.88 -19.63
N PHE A 319 -11.95 -16.23 -18.81
CA PHE A 319 -11.47 -16.77 -17.54
C PHE A 319 -12.63 -17.06 -16.58
N ILE A 320 -13.55 -16.10 -16.40
CA ILE A 320 -14.72 -16.24 -15.53
C ILE A 320 -15.65 -17.36 -16.01
N ALA A 321 -15.93 -17.42 -17.32
CA ALA A 321 -16.77 -18.47 -17.90
C ALA A 321 -16.22 -19.87 -17.63
N LYS A 322 -14.89 -20.02 -17.56
CA LYS A 322 -14.21 -21.27 -17.23
C LYS A 322 -14.27 -21.60 -15.74
N TRP A 323 -13.84 -20.67 -14.88
CA TRP A 323 -13.58 -20.97 -13.47
C TRP A 323 -14.75 -20.66 -12.54
N PHE A 324 -15.63 -19.73 -12.92
CA PHE A 324 -16.80 -19.27 -12.15
C PHE A 324 -18.03 -19.18 -13.05
N PRO A 325 -18.55 -20.31 -13.57
CA PRO A 325 -19.57 -20.33 -14.64
C PRO A 325 -20.84 -19.53 -14.32
N ALA A 326 -21.24 -19.46 -13.05
CA ALA A 326 -22.41 -18.69 -12.61
C ALA A 326 -22.20 -17.16 -12.73
N LEU A 327 -20.96 -16.69 -12.88
CA LEU A 327 -20.64 -15.27 -13.10
C LEU A 327 -20.47 -14.90 -14.58
N ARG A 328 -20.60 -15.86 -15.52
CA ARG A 328 -20.33 -15.70 -16.95
C ARG A 328 -21.02 -14.46 -17.54
N ASP A 329 -22.30 -14.31 -17.26
CA ASP A 329 -23.16 -13.28 -17.83
C ASP A 329 -23.32 -12.05 -16.94
N GLN A 330 -22.63 -12.02 -15.80
CA GLN A 330 -22.67 -10.90 -14.89
C GLN A 330 -21.89 -9.69 -15.44
N PRO A 331 -22.34 -8.46 -15.16
CA PRO A 331 -21.67 -7.26 -15.66
C PRO A 331 -20.28 -7.08 -15.03
N VAL A 332 -19.35 -6.52 -15.79
CA VAL A 332 -18.16 -5.88 -15.23
C VAL A 332 -18.60 -4.55 -14.65
N VAL A 333 -18.63 -4.44 -13.31
CA VAL A 333 -19.16 -3.25 -12.62
C VAL A 333 -18.09 -2.18 -12.40
N GLU A 334 -16.82 -2.60 -12.34
CA GLU A 334 -15.69 -1.67 -12.22
C GLU A 334 -14.43 -2.32 -12.81
N THR A 335 -13.57 -1.47 -13.35
CA THR A 335 -12.21 -1.84 -13.75
C THR A 335 -11.21 -0.86 -13.20
N LYS A 336 -9.99 -1.31 -12.97
CA LYS A 336 -8.90 -0.46 -12.52
C LYS A 336 -7.59 -0.87 -13.16
N VAL A 337 -6.82 0.12 -13.58
CA VAL A 337 -5.43 -0.08 -13.99
C VAL A 337 -4.53 0.36 -12.85
N CYS A 338 -3.78 -0.58 -12.33
CA CYS A 338 -2.77 -0.43 -11.29
C CYS A 338 -1.36 -0.53 -11.90
N GLN A 339 -0.35 -0.44 -11.08
CA GLN A 339 1.06 -0.64 -11.45
C GLN A 339 1.82 -1.18 -10.26
N TYR A 340 2.81 -2.02 -10.53
CA TYR A 340 3.75 -2.46 -9.51
C TYR A 340 5.04 -1.62 -9.58
N GLU A 341 5.94 -1.93 -8.70
CA GLU A 341 7.31 -1.45 -8.66
C GLU A 341 8.17 -2.68 -8.32
N ASN A 342 8.71 -3.34 -9.35
CA ASN A 342 9.46 -4.57 -9.18
C ASN A 342 10.96 -4.29 -9.12
N SER A 343 11.62 -4.81 -8.11
CA SER A 343 13.08 -4.90 -8.02
C SER A 343 13.60 -6.14 -8.75
N VAL A 344 14.90 -6.17 -9.05
CA VAL A 344 15.53 -7.25 -9.82
C VAL A 344 15.47 -8.62 -9.14
N ASP A 345 15.43 -8.69 -7.82
CA ASP A 345 15.37 -9.91 -7.02
C ASP A 345 14.05 -10.08 -6.26
N GLU A 346 13.09 -9.17 -6.53
CA GLU A 346 11.77 -9.09 -5.87
C GLU A 346 11.83 -8.83 -4.36
N HIS A 347 13.00 -8.56 -3.79
CA HIS A 347 13.12 -8.06 -2.42
C HIS A 347 12.83 -6.56 -2.36
N PHE A 348 12.42 -6.08 -1.18
CA PHE A 348 12.30 -4.65 -0.93
C PHE A 348 13.67 -3.97 -0.97
N ILE A 349 13.68 -2.69 -1.24
CA ILE A 349 14.85 -1.84 -1.16
C ILE A 349 14.67 -0.94 0.08
N VAL A 350 15.60 -1.05 1.03
CA VAL A 350 15.75 -0.15 2.17
C VAL A 350 17.24 0.12 2.32
N ASP A 351 17.71 1.15 1.65
CA ASP A 351 19.14 1.45 1.62
C ASP A 351 19.39 2.96 1.55
N ARG A 352 20.61 3.38 1.84
CA ARG A 352 21.01 4.76 1.63
C ARG A 352 21.35 5.01 0.16
N HIS A 353 21.10 6.24 -0.26
CA HIS A 353 21.56 6.68 -1.57
C HIS A 353 23.10 6.68 -1.61
N PRO A 354 23.74 6.10 -2.65
CA PRO A 354 25.18 5.89 -2.66
C PRO A 354 26.03 7.15 -2.56
N MET A 355 25.48 8.31 -2.95
CA MET A 355 26.17 9.61 -2.95
C MET A 355 25.60 10.62 -1.94
N LEU A 356 24.48 10.32 -1.29
CA LEU A 356 23.80 11.24 -0.38
C LEU A 356 23.52 10.52 0.94
N GLU A 357 24.37 10.72 1.92
CA GLU A 357 24.38 9.96 3.19
C GLU A 357 23.10 10.13 4.04
N ASN A 358 22.36 11.23 3.85
CA ASN A 358 21.12 11.51 4.58
C ASN A 358 19.85 11.18 3.78
N VAL A 359 19.98 10.47 2.67
CA VAL A 359 18.87 10.05 1.81
C VAL A 359 18.68 8.53 1.90
N TRP A 360 17.48 8.12 2.26
CA TRP A 360 17.02 6.73 2.22
C TRP A 360 16.16 6.47 1.00
N LEU A 361 16.42 5.35 0.33
CA LEU A 361 15.64 4.83 -0.79
C LEU A 361 14.80 3.66 -0.26
N VAL A 362 13.47 3.78 -0.37
CA VAL A 362 12.52 2.77 0.10
C VAL A 362 11.55 2.42 -1.02
N GLY A 363 11.62 1.20 -1.52
CA GLY A 363 10.84 0.78 -2.68
C GLY A 363 10.91 -0.72 -2.95
N GLY A 364 10.69 -1.11 -4.21
CA GLY A 364 10.77 -2.50 -4.65
C GLY A 364 9.64 -3.37 -4.12
N GLY A 365 8.41 -2.85 -4.05
CA GLY A 365 7.24 -3.56 -3.51
C GLY A 365 6.87 -4.85 -4.25
N SER A 366 7.34 -5.04 -5.48
CA SER A 366 7.35 -6.28 -6.29
C SER A 366 6.03 -7.07 -6.27
N GLY A 367 4.90 -6.33 -6.32
CA GLY A 367 3.55 -6.90 -6.30
C GLY A 367 3.08 -7.47 -4.97
N HIS A 368 3.93 -7.52 -3.95
CA HIS A 368 3.58 -8.06 -2.63
C HIS A 368 3.78 -7.09 -1.46
N GLY A 369 4.22 -5.85 -1.71
CA GLY A 369 4.63 -4.90 -0.70
C GLY A 369 3.53 -4.42 0.25
N TYR A 370 2.28 -4.26 -0.22
CA TYR A 370 1.23 -3.61 0.59
C TYR A 370 1.05 -4.25 1.98
N LYS A 371 0.87 -5.57 2.03
CA LYS A 371 0.66 -6.31 3.29
C LYS A 371 1.81 -6.17 4.28
N HIS A 372 3.02 -5.93 3.76
CA HIS A 372 4.23 -5.75 4.56
C HIS A 372 4.48 -4.30 4.96
N GLY A 373 3.72 -3.33 4.44
CA GLY A 373 3.92 -1.91 4.72
C GLY A 373 4.00 -1.60 6.21
N ILE A 374 3.13 -2.22 7.01
CA ILE A 374 3.11 -2.08 8.47
C ILE A 374 4.40 -2.58 9.15
N MET A 375 5.05 -3.61 8.60
CA MET A 375 6.31 -4.15 9.12
C MET A 375 7.51 -3.39 8.55
N LEU A 376 7.49 -3.12 7.24
CA LEU A 376 8.56 -2.40 6.58
C LEU A 376 8.68 -0.96 7.09
N GLY A 377 7.55 -0.29 7.33
CA GLY A 377 7.55 1.06 7.89
C GLY A 377 8.19 1.13 9.26
N ASP A 378 7.92 0.14 10.12
CA ASP A 378 8.56 -0.01 11.43
C ASP A 378 10.07 -0.24 11.29
N TYR A 379 10.47 -1.18 10.44
CA TYR A 379 11.86 -1.45 10.13
C TYR A 379 12.60 -0.21 9.61
N VAL A 380 12.03 0.51 8.65
CA VAL A 380 12.62 1.75 8.09
C VAL A 380 12.72 2.83 9.17
N ALA A 381 11.69 3.03 9.97
CA ALA A 381 11.68 4.03 11.03
C ALA A 381 12.81 3.80 12.03
N HIS A 382 13.01 2.55 12.48
CA HIS A 382 14.11 2.20 13.37
C HIS A 382 15.49 2.43 12.71
N ARG A 383 15.66 2.05 11.44
CA ARG A 383 16.90 2.30 10.70
C ARG A 383 17.21 3.79 10.55
N VAL A 384 16.20 4.60 10.30
CA VAL A 384 16.33 6.05 10.14
C VAL A 384 16.83 6.73 11.42
N VAL A 385 16.35 6.29 12.58
CA VAL A 385 16.79 6.83 13.89
C VAL A 385 18.06 6.16 14.44
N GLY A 386 18.69 5.26 13.67
CA GLY A 386 19.94 4.61 14.07
C GLY A 386 19.77 3.45 15.05
N ASN A 387 18.54 2.94 15.22
CA ASN A 387 18.22 1.80 16.08
C ASN A 387 17.81 0.60 15.20
N ASP A 388 18.79 -0.14 14.68
CA ASP A 388 18.52 -1.28 13.80
C ASP A 388 18.17 -2.53 14.63
N LEU A 389 16.87 -2.85 14.69
CA LEU A 389 16.35 -4.01 15.42
C LEU A 389 16.50 -5.34 14.69
N GLN A 390 16.75 -5.31 13.38
CA GLN A 390 16.87 -6.48 12.50
C GLN A 390 18.03 -6.30 11.52
N PRO A 391 19.28 -6.19 12.04
CA PRO A 391 20.45 -5.88 11.20
C PRO A 391 20.74 -6.96 10.14
N GLU A 392 20.31 -8.20 10.37
CA GLU A 392 20.41 -9.31 9.43
C GLU A 392 19.66 -9.05 8.11
N LEU A 393 18.62 -8.19 8.14
CA LEU A 393 17.85 -7.84 6.95
C LEU A 393 18.52 -6.79 6.06
N ALA A 394 19.50 -6.07 6.57
CA ALA A 394 20.18 -5.03 5.82
C ALA A 394 20.81 -5.59 4.52
N GLY A 395 21.36 -6.79 4.57
CA GLY A 395 21.92 -7.48 3.38
C GLY A 395 20.84 -7.88 2.37
N THR A 396 19.66 -8.28 2.84
CA THR A 396 18.52 -8.66 2.00
C THR A 396 17.91 -7.45 1.28
N PHE A 397 17.73 -6.34 1.99
CA PHE A 397 17.03 -5.17 1.48
C PHE A 397 17.95 -4.07 0.92
N LYS A 398 19.26 -4.29 0.87
CA LYS A 398 20.16 -3.34 0.24
C LYS A 398 19.91 -3.22 -1.27
N LEU A 399 20.25 -2.07 -1.81
CA LEU A 399 20.27 -1.83 -3.25
C LEU A 399 21.24 -2.80 -3.94
N LYS A 400 20.74 -3.61 -4.88
CA LYS A 400 21.55 -4.60 -5.59
C LYS A 400 22.40 -3.96 -6.67
N ALA A 401 23.55 -4.55 -6.96
CA ALA A 401 24.39 -4.16 -8.09
C ALA A 401 23.74 -4.56 -9.44
N GLN A 402 23.01 -5.70 -9.45
CA GLN A 402 22.34 -6.22 -10.65
C GLN A 402 21.32 -5.23 -11.21
N THR A 403 21.09 -5.32 -12.53
CA THR A 403 20.09 -4.57 -13.30
C THR A 403 19.21 -5.54 -14.07
N PHE A 404 18.06 -5.08 -14.55
CA PHE A 404 17.20 -5.82 -15.49
C PHE A 404 17.85 -5.97 -16.86
#